data_2ad524c0fe890885c63cae54bfb9f165
#
_entry.id   2ad524c0fe890885c63cae54bfb9f165
#
_cell.length_a   1.000
_cell.length_b   1.000
_cell.length_c   1.000
_cell.angle_alpha   90.00
_cell.angle_beta   90.00
_cell.angle_gamma   90.00
#
_symmetry.space_group_name_H-M   'P 1'
#
loop_
_entity.id
_entity.type
_entity.pdbx_description
1 polymer ?
#
loop_
_entity_poly.entity_id
_entity_poly.type
_entity_poly.pdbx_seq_one_letter_code
_entity_poly.pdbx_strand_id
1 'polypeptide(L)'
;MTPSHAGKKGTRYRYYVSGSLITKDRTHDAAGLRIPAAEIEQLVSRRVQRWLLDPGNVYKSPSAQLPDASMQQRLVARAADIGKHWPELPVARKHAVLAALIERIEVRLDQIDIRLRPQRLSALLDAAISQGVTDDETEILSVPIRLRRAGREIRMVIDGTDPFDAAKPDARLIKLLLRARRFNATLAHSDGVHFAALAQREGVSRSYFTRLVRLSYLAPDITQAILDGRQPRDLTAEKLLEHSYRPD
;
A
#
# COMPACT_ATOMS: atom_id res chain seq x y z
N MET A 1 -4.04 -2.95 22.26
CA MET A 1 -3.38 -4.17 21.77
C MET A 1 -1.94 -4.21 22.24
N THR A 2 -1.39 -5.41 22.50
CA THR A 2 -0.02 -5.59 23.01
C THR A 2 0.84 -6.28 21.96
N PRO A 3 2.11 -5.86 21.75
CA PRO A 3 3.00 -6.55 20.83
C PRO A 3 3.34 -7.95 21.34
N SER A 4 3.29 -8.93 20.47
CA SER A 4 3.60 -10.34 20.75
C SER A 4 4.47 -10.92 19.64
N HIS A 5 5.20 -11.97 19.94
CA HIS A 5 6.09 -12.63 19.00
C HIS A 5 5.78 -14.12 18.91
N ALA A 6 5.88 -14.66 17.68
CA ALA A 6 5.83 -16.10 17.44
C ALA A 6 7.02 -16.53 16.60
N GLY A 7 7.66 -17.63 16.97
CA GLY A 7 8.72 -18.26 16.18
C GLY A 7 8.19 -19.44 15.38
N LYS A 8 8.54 -19.52 14.08
CA LYS A 8 8.25 -20.68 13.23
C LYS A 8 9.43 -20.93 12.30
N LYS A 9 10.03 -22.11 12.37
CA LYS A 9 11.18 -22.52 11.53
C LYS A 9 12.32 -21.49 11.49
N GLY A 10 12.73 -20.96 12.65
CA GLY A 10 13.80 -19.95 12.76
C GLY A 10 13.39 -18.51 12.42
N THR A 11 12.20 -18.29 11.87
CA THR A 11 11.71 -16.95 11.55
C THR A 11 10.84 -16.41 12.67
N ARG A 12 11.12 -15.16 13.10
CA ARG A 12 10.37 -14.44 14.13
C ARG A 12 9.30 -13.55 13.51
N TYR A 13 8.03 -13.80 13.88
CA TYR A 13 6.88 -13.02 13.44
C TYR A 13 6.38 -12.13 14.57
N ARG A 14 6.11 -10.85 14.27
CA ARG A 14 5.54 -9.89 15.22
C ARG A 14 4.05 -9.71 14.96
N TYR A 15 3.28 -9.62 16.04
CA TYR A 15 1.83 -9.43 16.01
C TYR A 15 1.40 -8.40 17.04
N TYR A 16 0.28 -7.75 16.79
CA TYR A 16 -0.48 -7.03 17.79
C TYR A 16 -1.67 -7.88 18.22
N VAL A 17 -1.78 -8.12 19.53
CA VAL A 17 -2.77 -9.01 20.13
C VAL A 17 -3.69 -8.21 21.03
N SER A 18 -5.02 -8.40 20.93
CA SER A 18 -5.99 -7.75 21.80
C SER A 18 -5.85 -8.24 23.24
N GLY A 19 -6.19 -7.38 24.22
CA GLY A 19 -6.13 -7.70 25.64
C GLY A 19 -6.96 -8.92 26.00
N SER A 20 -8.14 -9.10 25.40
CA SER A 20 -9.02 -10.25 25.61
C SER A 20 -8.37 -11.61 25.31
N LEU A 21 -7.41 -11.67 24.39
CA LEU A 21 -6.64 -12.90 24.11
C LEU A 21 -5.52 -13.14 25.13
N ILE A 22 -5.08 -12.10 25.83
CA ILE A 22 -3.99 -12.19 26.82
C ILE A 22 -4.55 -12.56 28.19
N THR A 23 -5.64 -11.89 28.61
CA THR A 23 -6.25 -12.06 29.92
C THR A 23 -7.17 -13.27 30.03
N LYS A 24 -7.45 -13.99 28.91
CA LYS A 24 -8.43 -15.07 28.81
C LYS A 24 -9.84 -14.72 29.34
N ASP A 25 -10.11 -13.45 29.50
CA ASP A 25 -11.38 -12.94 29.99
C ASP A 25 -12.43 -13.02 28.89
N ARG A 26 -13.33 -14.01 28.99
CA ARG A 26 -14.37 -14.31 27.99
C ARG A 26 -15.66 -13.50 28.19
N THR A 27 -15.66 -12.51 29.06
CA THR A 27 -16.88 -11.79 29.47
C THR A 27 -17.35 -10.74 28.48
N HIS A 28 -16.60 -10.44 27.42
CA HIS A 28 -17.06 -9.59 26.33
C HIS A 28 -16.84 -10.27 24.97
N ASP A 29 -17.88 -10.29 24.16
CA ASP A 29 -18.06 -10.88 22.83
C ASP A 29 -17.08 -10.38 21.73
N ALA A 30 -15.94 -9.84 22.10
CA ALA A 30 -14.91 -9.44 21.17
C ALA A 30 -14.06 -10.66 20.78
N ALA A 31 -14.31 -11.23 19.63
CA ALA A 31 -13.41 -12.18 18.98
C ALA A 31 -12.00 -11.60 19.03
N GLY A 32 -11.13 -12.21 19.86
CA GLY A 32 -9.78 -11.71 20.08
C GLY A 32 -9.03 -11.52 18.77
N LEU A 33 -8.47 -10.34 18.55
CA LEU A 33 -7.75 -10.00 17.33
C LEU A 33 -6.25 -10.27 17.50
N ARG A 34 -5.69 -10.94 16.50
CA ARG A 34 -4.25 -11.12 16.34
C ARG A 34 -3.87 -10.71 14.93
N ILE A 35 -3.21 -9.57 14.80
CA ILE A 35 -2.94 -8.94 13.51
C ILE A 35 -1.42 -8.91 13.29
N PRO A 36 -0.92 -9.27 12.08
CA PRO A 36 0.49 -9.14 11.74
C PRO A 36 0.95 -7.69 11.88
N ALA A 37 2.02 -7.46 12.65
CA ALA A 37 2.50 -6.11 12.93
C ALA A 37 2.92 -5.37 11.65
N ALA A 38 3.53 -6.06 10.69
CA ALA A 38 3.98 -5.47 9.44
C ALA A 38 2.83 -4.84 8.62
N GLU A 39 1.65 -5.46 8.61
CA GLU A 39 0.49 -4.96 7.86
C GLU A 39 -0.01 -3.63 8.43
N ILE A 40 -0.21 -3.56 9.76
CA ILE A 40 -0.64 -2.33 10.44
C ILE A 40 0.43 -1.24 10.35
N GLU A 41 1.69 -1.58 10.63
CA GLU A 41 2.80 -0.62 10.60
C GLU A 41 2.95 0.01 9.21
N GLN A 42 2.82 -0.78 8.15
CA GLN A 42 2.86 -0.27 6.78
C GLN A 42 1.65 0.60 6.45
N LEU A 43 0.44 0.19 6.84
CA LEU A 43 -0.78 0.98 6.62
C LEU A 43 -0.66 2.34 7.29
N VAL A 44 -0.32 2.37 8.57
CA VAL A 44 -0.16 3.61 9.35
C VAL A 44 0.91 4.52 8.74
N SER A 45 2.08 3.94 8.41
CA SER A 45 3.19 4.66 7.79
C SER A 45 2.78 5.33 6.48
N ARG A 46 2.05 4.61 5.61
CA ARG A 46 1.56 5.15 4.32
C ARG A 46 0.50 6.24 4.52
N ARG A 47 -0.41 6.07 5.49
CA ARG A 47 -1.45 7.08 5.75
C ARG A 47 -0.88 8.37 6.28
N VAL A 48 0.11 8.31 7.17
CA VAL A 48 0.82 9.50 7.65
C VAL A 48 1.64 10.13 6.54
N GLN A 49 2.35 9.36 5.72
CA GLN A 49 3.05 9.87 4.54
C GLN A 49 2.10 10.66 3.63
N ARG A 50 0.93 10.09 3.32
CA ARG A 50 -0.08 10.75 2.48
C ARG A 50 -0.57 12.05 3.10
N TRP A 51 -0.85 12.02 4.41
CA TRP A 51 -1.28 13.21 5.13
C TRP A 51 -0.24 14.33 5.02
N LEU A 52 1.05 14.02 5.16
CA LEU A 52 2.16 14.97 4.99
C LEU A 52 2.28 15.51 3.55
N LEU A 53 1.92 14.70 2.54
CA LEU A 53 1.98 15.09 1.12
C LEU A 53 0.84 16.01 0.69
N ASP A 54 -0.26 16.04 1.42
CA ASP A 54 -1.41 16.89 1.11
C ASP A 54 -1.27 18.26 1.79
N PRO A 55 -0.97 19.33 1.03
CA PRO A 55 -0.84 20.67 1.59
C PRO A 55 -2.13 21.13 2.29
N GLY A 56 -3.31 20.69 1.79
CA GLY A 56 -4.60 21.06 2.35
C GLY A 56 -4.80 20.52 3.76
N ASN A 57 -4.37 19.29 4.03
CA ASN A 57 -4.44 18.69 5.36
C ASN A 57 -3.52 19.43 6.34
N VAL A 58 -2.26 19.66 5.93
CA VAL A 58 -1.28 20.38 6.75
C VAL A 58 -1.73 21.82 7.01
N TYR A 59 -2.29 22.49 5.99
CA TYR A 59 -2.75 23.88 6.08
C TYR A 59 -3.96 24.06 7.01
N LYS A 60 -4.91 23.12 6.98
CA LYS A 60 -6.11 23.12 7.83
C LYS A 60 -5.81 22.75 9.29
N SER A 61 -4.66 22.18 9.53
CA SER A 61 -4.25 21.76 10.86
C SER A 61 -4.04 22.99 11.78
N PRO A 62 -4.37 22.90 13.08
CA PRO A 62 -4.11 23.96 14.05
C PRO A 62 -2.66 24.40 14.08
N SER A 63 -1.72 23.51 13.77
CA SER A 63 -0.30 23.84 13.67
C SER A 63 0.03 24.85 12.57
N ALA A 64 -0.86 25.00 11.59
CA ALA A 64 -0.68 25.94 10.49
C ALA A 64 -1.37 27.29 10.74
N GLN A 65 -2.12 27.44 11.83
CA GLN A 65 -2.69 28.75 12.27
C GLN A 65 -1.61 29.63 12.91
N LEU A 66 -0.51 29.79 12.18
CA LEU A 66 0.59 30.63 12.56
C LEU A 66 0.28 32.08 12.20
N PRO A 67 0.71 33.09 13.05
CA PRO A 67 0.49 34.50 12.75
C PRO A 67 1.19 34.95 11.46
N ASP A 68 2.22 34.24 11.01
CA ASP A 68 3.03 34.61 9.86
C ASP A 68 2.80 33.60 8.69
N ALA A 69 2.27 34.13 7.59
CA ALA A 69 2.03 33.33 6.36
C ALA A 69 3.32 32.70 5.81
N SER A 70 4.48 33.32 6.00
CA SER A 70 5.76 32.77 5.55
C SER A 70 6.18 31.55 6.37
N MET A 71 5.89 31.53 7.66
CA MET A 71 6.11 30.39 8.56
C MET A 71 5.18 29.24 8.19
N GLN A 72 3.93 29.53 7.88
CA GLN A 72 2.94 28.56 7.46
C GLN A 72 3.35 27.86 6.14
N GLN A 73 3.78 28.65 5.14
CA GLN A 73 4.29 28.10 3.88
C GLN A 73 5.52 27.20 4.10
N ARG A 74 6.45 27.60 4.97
CA ARG A 74 7.63 26.80 5.31
C ARG A 74 7.25 25.47 5.96
N LEU A 75 6.27 25.49 6.88
CA LEU A 75 5.77 24.29 7.52
C LEU A 75 5.20 23.30 6.50
N VAL A 76 4.33 23.77 5.60
CA VAL A 76 3.73 22.97 4.54
C VAL A 76 4.81 22.42 3.60
N ALA A 77 5.76 23.24 3.18
CA ALA A 77 6.85 22.81 2.30
C ALA A 77 7.72 21.72 2.94
N ARG A 78 8.07 21.87 4.22
CA ARG A 78 8.86 20.87 4.97
C ARG A 78 8.08 19.57 5.19
N ALA A 79 6.78 19.64 5.49
CA ALA A 79 5.93 18.46 5.61
C ALA A 79 5.88 17.68 4.29
N ALA A 80 5.66 18.38 3.18
CA ALA A 80 5.65 17.79 1.85
C ALA A 80 7.01 17.18 1.48
N ASP A 81 8.12 17.82 1.84
CA ASP A 81 9.47 17.30 1.61
C ASP A 81 9.71 15.99 2.36
N ILE A 82 9.34 15.91 3.64
CA ILE A 82 9.39 14.65 4.40
C ILE A 82 8.51 13.58 3.75
N GLY A 83 7.29 13.93 3.32
CA GLY A 83 6.40 13.00 2.64
C GLY A 83 6.97 12.45 1.33
N LYS A 84 7.64 13.30 0.52
CA LYS A 84 8.29 12.90 -0.75
C LYS A 84 9.44 11.94 -0.52
N HIS A 85 10.32 12.25 0.44
CA HIS A 85 11.48 11.43 0.76
C HIS A 85 11.18 10.31 1.76
N TRP A 86 9.91 10.09 2.10
CA TRP A 86 9.51 9.09 3.10
C TRP A 86 10.12 7.70 2.88
N PRO A 87 10.15 7.13 1.65
CA PRO A 87 10.74 5.80 1.43
C PRO A 87 12.23 5.73 1.82
N GLU A 88 12.95 6.83 1.58
CA GLU A 88 14.41 6.93 1.75
C GLU A 88 14.82 7.30 3.18
N LEU A 89 13.87 7.79 3.99
CA LEU A 89 14.16 8.19 5.36
C LEU A 89 14.66 7.02 6.20
N PRO A 90 15.68 7.24 7.06
CA PRO A 90 16.11 6.26 8.06
C PRO A 90 14.95 5.82 8.96
N VAL A 91 14.94 4.55 9.39
CA VAL A 91 13.89 3.98 10.25
C VAL A 91 13.70 4.81 11.53
N ALA A 92 14.78 5.24 12.15
CA ALA A 92 14.74 6.09 13.35
C ALA A 92 14.01 7.41 13.11
N ARG A 93 14.21 8.04 11.93
CA ARG A 93 13.55 9.30 11.59
C ARG A 93 12.06 9.08 11.32
N LYS A 94 11.70 8.03 10.57
CA LYS A 94 10.29 7.63 10.39
C LYS A 94 9.60 7.41 11.73
N HIS A 95 10.25 6.68 12.63
CA HIS A 95 9.72 6.42 13.97
C HIS A 95 9.52 7.72 14.76
N ALA A 96 10.48 8.64 14.73
CA ALA A 96 10.36 9.93 15.41
C ALA A 96 9.16 10.74 14.90
N VAL A 97 8.95 10.78 13.57
CA VAL A 97 7.81 11.47 12.96
C VAL A 97 6.48 10.81 13.38
N LEU A 98 6.39 9.48 13.29
CA LEU A 98 5.19 8.75 13.67
C LEU A 98 4.88 8.91 15.17
N ALA A 99 5.88 8.80 16.04
CA ALA A 99 5.73 8.95 17.48
C ALA A 99 5.32 10.38 17.89
N ALA A 100 5.77 11.38 17.15
CA ALA A 100 5.36 12.77 17.39
C ALA A 100 3.91 13.02 16.95
N LEU A 101 3.54 12.55 15.75
CA LEU A 101 2.24 12.87 15.16
C LEU A 101 1.10 11.97 15.64
N ILE A 102 1.35 10.69 15.92
CA ILE A 102 0.29 9.75 16.29
C ILE A 102 0.05 9.82 17.80
N GLU A 103 -1.20 10.10 18.16
CA GLU A 103 -1.66 9.98 19.53
C GLU A 103 -2.01 8.53 19.84
N ARG A 104 -2.88 7.94 19.02
CA ARG A 104 -3.44 6.62 19.25
C ARG A 104 -3.90 5.99 17.93
N ILE A 105 -3.87 4.67 17.88
CA ILE A 105 -4.42 3.86 16.78
C ILE A 105 -5.50 2.96 17.37
N GLU A 106 -6.73 3.12 16.88
CA GLU A 106 -7.86 2.29 17.23
C GLU A 106 -8.14 1.30 16.11
N VAL A 107 -8.17 0.02 16.45
CA VAL A 107 -8.40 -1.06 15.48
C VAL A 107 -9.77 -1.67 15.75
N ARG A 108 -10.67 -1.53 14.77
CA ARG A 108 -12.00 -2.14 14.75
C ARG A 108 -12.04 -3.27 13.71
N LEU A 109 -13.16 -3.98 13.61
CA LEU A 109 -13.30 -5.09 12.67
C LEU A 109 -13.38 -4.63 11.21
N ASP A 110 -13.88 -3.43 11.00
CA ASP A 110 -14.21 -2.82 9.70
C ASP A 110 -13.36 -1.59 9.36
N GLN A 111 -12.69 -1.00 10.36
CA GLN A 111 -11.86 0.19 10.14
C GLN A 111 -10.70 0.32 11.14
N ILE A 112 -9.69 1.08 10.74
CA ILE A 112 -8.61 1.56 11.61
C ILE A 112 -8.70 3.07 11.66
N ASP A 113 -8.79 3.62 12.89
CA ASP A 113 -8.75 5.05 13.14
C ASP A 113 -7.38 5.45 13.68
N ILE A 114 -6.69 6.31 12.96
CA ILE A 114 -5.40 6.87 13.36
C ILE A 114 -5.66 8.27 13.85
N ARG A 115 -5.51 8.49 15.14
CA ARG A 115 -5.62 9.84 15.75
C ARG A 115 -4.29 10.55 15.66
N LEU A 116 -4.29 11.67 14.97
CA LEU A 116 -3.12 12.54 14.83
C LEU A 116 -3.21 13.75 15.75
N ARG A 117 -2.05 14.22 16.18
CA ARG A 117 -1.83 15.53 16.82
C ARG A 117 -1.03 16.41 15.86
N PRO A 118 -1.71 17.05 14.90
CA PRO A 118 -1.04 17.84 13.87
C PRO A 118 -0.18 18.98 14.44
N GLN A 119 -0.59 19.56 15.56
CA GLN A 119 0.14 20.64 16.25
C GLN A 119 1.58 20.26 16.64
N ARG A 120 1.86 18.98 16.82
CA ARG A 120 3.22 18.49 17.08
C ARG A 120 4.13 18.49 15.86
N LEU A 121 3.55 18.68 14.66
CA LEU A 121 4.33 18.79 13.43
C LEU A 121 5.25 20.01 13.45
N SER A 122 4.76 21.16 13.91
CA SER A 122 5.54 22.38 14.02
C SER A 122 6.75 22.21 14.92
N ALA A 123 6.55 21.62 16.10
CA ALA A 123 7.63 21.32 17.05
C ALA A 123 8.68 20.32 16.49
N LEU A 124 8.24 19.39 15.65
CA LEU A 124 9.13 18.40 15.00
C LEU A 124 9.97 19.02 13.88
N LEU A 125 9.41 20.00 13.16
CA LEU A 125 10.01 20.61 11.96
C LEU A 125 10.80 21.86 12.26
N ASP A 126 10.40 22.63 13.28
CA ASP A 126 11.08 23.87 13.67
C ASP A 126 10.79 24.19 15.15
N ALA A 127 11.82 24.06 15.99
CA ALA A 127 11.72 24.33 17.42
C ALA A 127 11.31 25.81 17.75
N ALA A 128 11.51 26.72 16.80
CA ALA A 128 11.12 28.11 16.94
C ALA A 128 9.60 28.36 16.88
N ILE A 129 8.84 27.39 16.36
CA ILE A 129 7.39 27.51 16.11
C ILE A 129 6.55 26.96 17.27
N SER A 130 7.18 26.40 18.31
CA SER A 130 6.49 25.67 19.38
C SER A 130 5.72 26.53 20.41
N GLN A 131 5.69 27.83 20.27
CA GLN A 131 5.04 28.71 21.24
C GLN A 131 3.61 29.06 20.78
N GLY A 132 2.62 28.54 21.47
CA GLY A 132 1.24 29.05 21.42
C GLY A 132 0.15 28.13 20.88
N VAL A 133 0.44 26.85 20.60
CA VAL A 133 -0.57 25.89 20.09
C VAL A 133 -1.20 25.15 21.27
N THR A 134 -2.51 25.29 21.47
CA THR A 134 -3.29 24.53 22.43
C THR A 134 -3.37 23.06 21.98
N ASP A 135 -3.13 22.12 22.90
CA ASP A 135 -2.83 20.68 22.66
C ASP A 135 -4.08 19.84 22.35
N ASP A 136 -5.25 20.42 22.07
CA ASP A 136 -6.54 19.71 22.18
C ASP A 136 -7.21 19.29 20.86
N GLU A 137 -6.72 19.68 19.69
CA GLU A 137 -7.33 19.26 18.44
C GLU A 137 -6.65 18.01 17.86
N THR A 138 -7.40 16.90 17.83
CA THR A 138 -6.99 15.67 17.17
C THR A 138 -7.69 15.51 15.84
N GLU A 139 -6.94 15.15 14.80
CA GLU A 139 -7.47 14.78 13.50
C GLU A 139 -7.55 13.25 13.40
N ILE A 140 -8.67 12.71 12.87
CA ILE A 140 -8.86 11.27 12.75
C ILE A 140 -8.77 10.87 11.28
N LEU A 141 -7.79 10.04 10.97
CA LEU A 141 -7.66 9.39 9.67
C LEU A 141 -8.29 7.99 9.73
N SER A 142 -9.51 7.86 9.24
CA SER A 142 -10.19 6.56 9.18
C SER A 142 -9.81 5.80 7.91
N VAL A 143 -9.49 4.53 8.06
CA VAL A 143 -9.16 3.62 6.96
C VAL A 143 -10.09 2.41 7.02
N PRO A 144 -10.99 2.24 6.04
CA PRO A 144 -11.81 1.04 5.96
C PRO A 144 -10.94 -0.19 5.68
N ILE A 145 -11.18 -1.24 6.42
CA ILE A 145 -10.47 -2.52 6.30
C ILE A 145 -11.46 -3.67 6.36
N ARG A 146 -11.07 -4.83 5.85
CA ARG A 146 -11.75 -6.11 6.12
C ARG A 146 -10.77 -7.08 6.75
N LEU A 147 -11.14 -7.59 7.92
CA LEU A 147 -10.39 -8.65 8.57
C LEU A 147 -10.93 -10.01 8.08
N ARG A 148 -10.12 -10.77 7.34
CA ARG A 148 -10.45 -12.13 6.90
C ARG A 148 -9.69 -13.15 7.71
N ARG A 149 -10.39 -14.16 8.21
CA ARG A 149 -9.74 -15.34 8.80
C ARG A 149 -9.15 -16.20 7.70
N ALA A 150 -7.83 -16.45 7.77
CA ALA A 150 -7.11 -17.39 6.95
C ALA A 150 -6.54 -18.49 7.89
N GLY A 151 -7.34 -19.50 8.19
CA GLY A 151 -7.01 -20.51 9.20
C GLY A 151 -6.94 -19.94 10.63
N ARG A 152 -5.77 -20.02 11.28
CA ARG A 152 -5.53 -19.44 12.62
C ARG A 152 -5.08 -17.97 12.60
N GLU A 153 -4.86 -17.40 11.44
CA GLU A 153 -4.39 -16.02 11.28
C GLU A 153 -5.51 -15.13 10.76
N ILE A 154 -5.53 -13.89 11.22
CA ILE A 154 -6.37 -12.84 10.66
C ILE A 154 -5.51 -12.05 9.68
N ARG A 155 -5.92 -11.99 8.42
CA ARG A 155 -5.32 -11.12 7.40
C ARG A 155 -6.16 -9.88 7.24
N MET A 156 -5.49 -8.75 7.20
CA MET A 156 -6.11 -7.47 6.96
C MET A 156 -6.18 -7.25 5.45
N VAL A 157 -7.39 -7.05 4.93
CA VAL A 157 -7.65 -6.62 3.56
C VAL A 157 -8.09 -5.18 3.64
N ILE A 158 -7.33 -4.27 3.04
CA ILE A 158 -7.69 -2.86 2.97
C ILE A 158 -8.74 -2.72 1.87
N ASP A 159 -9.96 -2.31 2.25
CA ASP A 159 -11.00 -1.98 1.27
C ASP A 159 -10.80 -0.54 0.80
N GLY A 160 -10.50 -0.42 -0.45
CA GLY A 160 -10.35 0.85 -1.12
C GLY A 160 -9.14 0.84 -2.02
N THR A 161 -9.34 1.25 -3.24
CA THR A 161 -8.28 1.68 -4.16
C THR A 161 -7.66 2.93 -3.56
N ASP A 162 -6.70 2.73 -2.68
CA ASP A 162 -5.81 3.80 -2.30
C ASP A 162 -4.99 4.15 -3.56
N PRO A 163 -5.20 5.32 -4.21
CA PRO A 163 -4.45 5.66 -5.43
C PRO A 163 -2.94 5.73 -5.18
N PHE A 164 -2.52 5.74 -3.90
CA PHE A 164 -1.13 5.68 -3.45
C PHE A 164 -0.76 4.34 -2.79
N ASP A 165 -1.67 3.38 -2.77
CA ASP A 165 -1.19 2.01 -2.67
C ASP A 165 -0.41 1.82 -3.98
N ALA A 166 0.89 2.13 -3.96
CA ALA A 166 1.81 1.77 -5.01
C ALA A 166 1.69 0.25 -5.10
N ALA A 167 0.67 -0.17 -5.83
CA ALA A 167 0.39 -1.54 -6.12
C ALA A 167 1.70 -2.00 -6.70
N LYS A 168 2.41 -2.87 -5.99
CA LYS A 168 3.67 -3.41 -6.48
C LYS A 168 3.31 -4.09 -7.79
N PRO A 169 3.95 -3.70 -8.89
CA PRO A 169 3.70 -4.33 -10.16
C PRO A 169 3.79 -5.84 -9.99
N ASP A 170 2.78 -6.57 -10.41
CA ASP A 170 2.81 -8.02 -10.29
C ASP A 170 3.88 -8.58 -11.23
N ALA A 171 4.94 -9.14 -10.65
CA ALA A 171 6.07 -9.69 -11.41
C ALA A 171 5.65 -10.79 -12.38
N ARG A 172 4.54 -11.50 -12.12
CA ARG A 172 3.99 -12.53 -13.02
C ARG A 172 3.34 -11.89 -14.24
N LEU A 173 2.54 -10.83 -14.02
CA LEU A 173 1.92 -10.06 -15.12
C LEU A 173 2.99 -9.38 -15.98
N ILE A 174 4.00 -8.76 -15.37
CA ILE A 174 5.12 -8.14 -16.10
C ILE A 174 5.85 -9.18 -16.96
N LYS A 175 6.21 -10.34 -16.38
CA LYS A 175 6.85 -11.43 -17.14
C LYS A 175 5.99 -11.91 -18.30
N LEU A 176 4.66 -11.97 -18.11
CA LEU A 176 3.72 -12.34 -19.16
C LEU A 176 3.71 -11.32 -20.30
N LEU A 177 3.65 -10.01 -19.99
CA LEU A 177 3.70 -8.92 -20.97
C LEU A 177 5.03 -8.90 -21.75
N LEU A 178 6.15 -9.06 -21.06
CA LEU A 178 7.47 -9.14 -21.72
C LEU A 178 7.54 -10.33 -22.68
N ARG A 179 7.00 -11.49 -22.26
CA ARG A 179 6.94 -12.69 -23.10
C ARG A 179 6.01 -12.48 -24.30
N ALA A 180 4.87 -11.83 -24.12
CA ALA A 180 3.95 -11.47 -25.18
C ALA A 180 4.60 -10.57 -26.24
N ARG A 181 5.30 -9.53 -25.81
CA ARG A 181 6.05 -8.62 -26.71
C ARG A 181 7.16 -9.34 -27.46
N ARG A 182 7.91 -10.21 -26.77
CA ARG A 182 8.96 -11.00 -27.41
C ARG A 182 8.39 -11.90 -28.51
N PHE A 183 7.28 -12.60 -28.24
CA PHE A 183 6.64 -13.49 -29.23
C PHE A 183 6.07 -12.72 -30.42
N ASN A 184 5.52 -11.52 -30.18
CA ASN A 184 5.09 -10.64 -31.26
C ASN A 184 6.26 -10.17 -32.12
N ALA A 185 7.39 -9.80 -31.50
CA ALA A 185 8.61 -9.46 -32.24
C ALA A 185 9.13 -10.64 -33.07
N THR A 186 9.15 -11.85 -32.52
CA THR A 186 9.50 -13.08 -33.27
C THR A 186 8.59 -13.28 -34.48
N LEU A 187 7.29 -13.05 -34.32
CA LEU A 187 6.32 -13.12 -35.41
C LEU A 187 6.58 -12.06 -36.50
N ALA A 188 6.82 -10.81 -36.09
CA ALA A 188 7.05 -9.69 -37.00
C ALA A 188 8.33 -9.86 -37.86
N HIS A 189 9.32 -10.59 -37.36
CA HIS A 189 10.58 -10.85 -38.08
C HIS A 189 10.59 -12.19 -38.83
N SER A 190 9.49 -12.94 -38.83
CA SER A 190 9.40 -14.25 -39.45
C SER A 190 8.58 -14.21 -40.75
N ASP A 191 9.20 -13.79 -41.84
CA ASP A 191 8.54 -13.74 -43.15
C ASP A 191 8.10 -15.15 -43.60
N GLY A 192 6.77 -15.34 -43.72
CA GLY A 192 6.17 -16.54 -44.27
C GLY A 192 6.24 -17.81 -43.42
N VAL A 193 6.75 -17.77 -42.19
CA VAL A 193 6.82 -18.92 -41.30
C VAL A 193 5.49 -19.19 -40.62
N HIS A 194 4.96 -20.42 -40.71
CA HIS A 194 3.70 -20.77 -40.09
C HIS A 194 3.75 -20.71 -38.56
N PHE A 195 2.66 -20.25 -37.92
CA PHE A 195 2.51 -20.17 -36.46
C PHE A 195 2.91 -21.43 -35.69
N ALA A 196 2.63 -22.61 -36.28
CA ALA A 196 3.00 -23.87 -35.64
C ALA A 196 4.51 -24.07 -35.54
N ALA A 197 5.27 -23.70 -36.57
CA ALA A 197 6.73 -23.78 -36.58
C ALA A 197 7.35 -22.77 -35.60
N LEU A 198 6.79 -21.57 -35.48
CA LEU A 198 7.24 -20.58 -34.49
C LEU A 198 6.99 -21.05 -33.05
N ALA A 199 5.80 -21.60 -32.79
CA ALA A 199 5.47 -22.15 -31.47
C ALA A 199 6.42 -23.30 -31.09
N GLN A 200 6.75 -24.16 -32.04
CA GLN A 200 7.69 -25.26 -31.83
C GLN A 200 9.11 -24.76 -31.54
N ARG A 201 9.58 -23.72 -32.24
CA ARG A 201 10.89 -23.08 -31.99
C ARG A 201 10.96 -22.47 -30.59
N GLU A 202 9.86 -21.88 -30.11
CA GLU A 202 9.76 -21.29 -28.77
C GLU A 202 9.44 -22.33 -27.67
N GLY A 203 9.29 -23.63 -28.03
CA GLY A 203 9.02 -24.71 -27.09
C GLY A 203 7.65 -24.64 -26.41
N VAL A 204 6.64 -24.06 -27.10
CA VAL A 204 5.28 -23.89 -26.55
C VAL A 204 4.22 -24.46 -27.50
N SER A 205 3.02 -24.69 -26.96
CA SER A 205 1.88 -25.08 -27.80
C SER A 205 1.43 -23.93 -28.71
N ARG A 206 0.90 -24.27 -29.91
CA ARG A 206 0.35 -23.29 -30.84
C ARG A 206 -0.71 -22.39 -30.20
N SER A 207 -1.60 -22.99 -29.40
CA SER A 207 -2.66 -22.25 -28.69
C SER A 207 -2.08 -21.22 -27.70
N TYR A 208 -1.07 -21.60 -26.93
CA TYR A 208 -0.41 -20.70 -26.00
C TYR A 208 0.36 -19.58 -26.71
N PHE A 209 1.04 -19.90 -27.81
CA PHE A 209 1.72 -18.91 -28.65
C PHE A 209 0.73 -17.86 -29.17
N THR A 210 -0.41 -18.30 -29.73
CA THR A 210 -1.44 -17.39 -30.23
C THR A 210 -1.99 -16.47 -29.14
N ARG A 211 -2.25 -17.00 -27.95
CA ARG A 211 -2.72 -16.20 -26.80
C ARG A 211 -1.70 -15.12 -26.41
N LEU A 212 -0.42 -15.46 -26.36
CA LEU A 212 0.64 -14.50 -26.05
C LEU A 212 0.76 -13.40 -27.10
N VAL A 213 0.69 -13.75 -28.39
CA VAL A 213 0.71 -12.74 -29.45
C VAL A 213 -0.48 -11.79 -29.30
N ARG A 214 -1.69 -12.29 -29.03
CA ARG A 214 -2.86 -11.43 -28.77
C ARG A 214 -2.66 -10.50 -27.56
N LEU A 215 -2.02 -10.96 -26.51
CA LEU A 215 -1.72 -10.12 -25.34
C LEU A 215 -0.75 -8.97 -25.65
N SER A 216 0.03 -9.05 -26.70
CA SER A 216 0.89 -7.93 -27.12
C SER A 216 0.10 -6.72 -27.64
N TYR A 217 -1.17 -6.92 -28.01
CA TYR A 217 -2.10 -5.89 -28.47
C TYR A 217 -3.04 -5.38 -27.37
N LEU A 218 -2.72 -5.65 -26.09
CA LEU A 218 -3.43 -5.03 -24.97
C LEU A 218 -3.42 -3.52 -25.08
N ALA A 219 -4.54 -2.90 -24.74
CA ALA A 219 -4.66 -1.46 -24.73
C ALA A 219 -3.56 -0.81 -23.88
N PRO A 220 -2.99 0.33 -24.33
CA PRO A 220 -1.86 0.97 -23.65
C PRO A 220 -2.14 1.32 -22.19
N ASP A 221 -3.38 1.74 -21.88
CA ASP A 221 -3.82 2.06 -20.52
C ASP A 221 -3.81 0.85 -19.59
N ILE A 222 -4.22 -0.34 -20.08
CA ILE A 222 -4.16 -1.60 -19.32
C ILE A 222 -2.70 -2.00 -19.09
N THR A 223 -1.88 -1.90 -20.14
CA THR A 223 -0.46 -2.20 -20.05
C THR A 223 0.23 -1.29 -19.03
N GLN A 224 -0.05 0.02 -19.10
CA GLN A 224 0.49 1.01 -18.16
C GLN A 224 0.00 0.75 -16.74
N ALA A 225 -1.28 0.42 -16.54
CA ALA A 225 -1.82 0.07 -15.23
C ALA A 225 -1.11 -1.13 -14.60
N ILE A 226 -0.75 -2.15 -15.40
CA ILE A 226 0.01 -3.32 -14.93
C ILE A 226 1.46 -2.92 -14.56
N LEU A 227 2.11 -2.09 -15.38
CA LEU A 227 3.48 -1.64 -15.14
C LEU A 227 3.58 -0.75 -13.90
N ASP A 228 2.57 0.09 -13.66
CA ASP A 228 2.47 0.96 -12.49
C ASP A 228 1.93 0.22 -11.25
N GLY A 229 1.55 -1.07 -11.42
CA GLY A 229 0.94 -1.87 -10.36
C GLY A 229 -0.48 -1.43 -9.99
N ARG A 230 -1.17 -0.69 -10.84
CA ARG A 230 -2.56 -0.21 -10.66
C ARG A 230 -3.61 -1.19 -11.20
N GLN A 231 -3.20 -2.41 -11.59
CA GLN A 231 -4.11 -3.44 -12.06
C GLN A 231 -5.11 -3.86 -10.96
N PRO A 232 -6.34 -4.28 -11.33
CA PRO A 232 -7.28 -4.87 -10.40
C PRO A 232 -6.68 -6.06 -9.65
N ARG A 233 -6.96 -6.20 -8.36
CA ARG A 233 -6.38 -7.26 -7.50
C ARG A 233 -6.76 -8.68 -7.93
N ASP A 234 -7.86 -8.82 -8.61
CA ASP A 234 -8.36 -10.08 -9.15
C ASP A 234 -7.81 -10.40 -10.54
N LEU A 235 -7.06 -9.48 -11.17
CA LEU A 235 -6.40 -9.71 -12.45
C LEU A 235 -5.15 -10.56 -12.23
N THR A 236 -5.24 -11.82 -12.64
CA THR A 236 -4.12 -12.77 -12.61
C THR A 236 -3.60 -13.03 -14.02
N ALA A 237 -2.37 -13.54 -14.14
CA ALA A 237 -1.82 -13.96 -15.43
C ALA A 237 -2.68 -15.01 -16.13
N GLU A 238 -3.33 -15.90 -15.36
CA GLU A 238 -4.24 -16.92 -15.87
C GLU A 238 -5.50 -16.30 -16.47
N LYS A 239 -6.16 -15.41 -15.72
CA LYS A 239 -7.35 -14.68 -16.21
C LYS A 239 -7.04 -13.87 -17.46
N LEU A 240 -5.88 -13.23 -17.52
CA LEU A 240 -5.48 -12.44 -18.68
C LEU A 240 -5.30 -13.33 -19.92
N LEU A 241 -4.72 -14.51 -19.75
CA LEU A 241 -4.60 -15.52 -20.82
C LEU A 241 -5.95 -16.13 -21.22
N GLU A 242 -6.90 -16.30 -20.30
CA GLU A 242 -8.25 -16.79 -20.59
C GLU A 242 -9.04 -15.77 -21.41
N HIS A 243 -9.01 -14.50 -21.02
CA HIS A 243 -9.71 -13.44 -21.77
C HIS A 243 -9.15 -13.21 -23.17
N SER A 244 -7.87 -13.51 -23.41
CA SER A 244 -7.29 -13.47 -24.75
C SER A 244 -7.82 -14.57 -25.68
N TYR A 245 -8.62 -15.53 -25.18
CA TYR A 245 -9.16 -16.65 -25.94
C TYR A 245 -10.60 -16.44 -26.44
N ARG A 246 -11.37 -15.47 -25.90
CA ARG A 246 -12.75 -15.24 -26.37
C ARG A 246 -12.70 -14.66 -27.81
N PRO A 247 -13.16 -15.41 -28.82
CA PRO A 247 -13.63 -14.82 -30.06
C PRO A 247 -14.96 -14.10 -29.75
N ASP A 248 -15.14 -12.93 -30.27
CA ASP A 248 -16.45 -12.24 -30.33
C ASP A 248 -17.48 -13.10 -31.04
#